data_df73f490d20f608a591af4b58ff6fc29
#
_entry.id   df73f490d20f608a591af4b58ff6fc29
#
_cell.length_a   1.000
_cell.length_b   1.000
_cell.length_c   1.000
_cell.angle_alpha   90.00
_cell.angle_beta   90.00
_cell.angle_gamma   90.00
#
_symmetry.space_group_name_H-M   'P 1'
#
loop_
_entity.id
_entity.type
_entity.pdbx_description
1 polymer ?
#
loop_
_entity_poly.entity_id
_entity_poly.type
_entity_poly.pdbx_seq_one_letter_code
_entity_poly.pdbx_strand_id
1 'polypeptide(L)'
;MVPMRSCIACRSRESSKDLLHLVLVNDRVIPDPDRKLPGRGAWLHSKCFELAAQRRSFNRAFKSGGDLLTQDLEDFLKSSFKEQK
;
A
#
# COMPACT_ATOMS: atom_id res chain seq x y z
N MET A 1 17.81 7.57 -11.55
CA MET A 1 16.51 8.23 -11.68
C MET A 1 15.45 7.44 -10.93
N VAL A 2 14.66 8.12 -10.12
CA VAL A 2 13.62 7.45 -9.32
C VAL A 2 12.31 7.45 -10.11
N PRO A 3 11.68 6.29 -10.31
CA PRO A 3 10.43 6.25 -11.05
C PRO A 3 9.30 6.94 -10.28
N MET A 4 8.37 7.51 -11.04
CA MET A 4 7.18 8.14 -10.47
C MET A 4 6.07 7.10 -10.38
N ARG A 5 5.34 7.13 -9.28
CA ARG A 5 4.24 6.22 -9.04
C ARG A 5 3.04 7.00 -8.51
N SER A 6 1.89 6.38 -8.56
CA SER A 6 0.66 7.01 -8.09
C SER A 6 0.14 6.29 -6.85
N CYS A 7 -0.25 7.08 -5.84
CA CYS A 7 -0.92 6.54 -4.66
C CYS A 7 -2.30 6.04 -5.08
N ILE A 8 -2.65 4.81 -4.67
CA ILE A 8 -3.93 4.23 -5.07
C ILE A 8 -5.13 4.89 -4.40
N ALA A 9 -4.90 5.65 -3.34
CA ALA A 9 -5.98 6.31 -2.60
C ALA A 9 -6.22 7.72 -3.11
N CYS A 10 -5.22 8.59 -3.02
CA CYS A 10 -5.37 9.99 -3.40
C CYS A 10 -5.01 10.27 -4.86
N ARG A 11 -4.38 9.29 -5.52
CA ARG A 11 -4.01 9.34 -6.93
C ARG A 11 -2.98 10.41 -7.29
N SER A 12 -2.28 10.94 -6.32
CA SER A 12 -1.19 11.85 -6.57
C SER A 12 0.03 11.08 -7.09
N ARG A 13 0.73 11.66 -8.03
CA ARG A 13 1.97 11.08 -8.55
C ARG A 13 3.14 11.65 -7.79
N GLU A 14 3.98 10.77 -7.28
CA GLU A 14 5.15 11.19 -6.52
C GLU A 14 6.28 10.20 -6.73
N SER A 15 7.46 10.57 -6.24
CA SER A 15 8.61 9.69 -6.27
C SER A 15 8.28 8.40 -5.52
N SER A 16 8.72 7.27 -6.08
CA SER A 16 8.47 5.99 -5.42
C SER A 16 9.11 5.91 -4.04
N LYS A 17 10.07 6.78 -3.74
CA LYS A 17 10.67 6.85 -2.41
C LYS A 17 9.70 7.34 -1.35
N ASP A 18 8.72 8.12 -1.77
CA ASP A 18 7.75 8.71 -0.83
C ASP A 18 6.50 7.87 -0.70
N LEU A 19 6.45 6.73 -1.36
CA LEU A 19 5.31 5.84 -1.36
C LEU A 19 5.72 4.48 -0.81
N LEU A 20 4.77 3.81 -0.16
CA LEU A 20 4.99 2.46 0.31
C LEU A 20 4.54 1.48 -0.76
N HIS A 21 5.41 0.52 -1.08
CA HIS A 21 5.07 -0.53 -2.03
C HIS A 21 4.27 -1.62 -1.33
N LEU A 22 3.20 -2.06 -1.98
CA LEU A 22 2.31 -3.09 -1.46
C LEU A 22 2.24 -4.24 -2.45
N VAL A 23 2.09 -5.45 -1.94
CA VAL A 23 1.97 -6.64 -2.77
C VAL A 23 0.78 -7.46 -2.28
N LEU A 24 0.04 -8.06 -3.21
CA LEU A 24 -1.07 -8.94 -2.87
C LEU A 24 -0.59 -10.39 -2.84
N VAL A 25 -0.71 -11.02 -1.68
CA VAL A 25 -0.34 -12.43 -1.50
C VAL A 25 -1.49 -13.15 -0.81
N ASN A 26 -2.12 -14.08 -1.51
CA ASN A 26 -3.24 -14.89 -0.97
C ASN A 26 -4.33 -14.00 -0.34
N ASP A 27 -4.76 -12.98 -1.07
CA ASP A 27 -5.79 -12.03 -0.63
C ASP A 27 -5.36 -11.18 0.56
N ARG A 28 -4.06 -11.13 0.85
CA ARG A 28 -3.53 -10.29 1.91
C ARG A 28 -2.70 -9.18 1.29
N VAL A 29 -2.93 -7.97 1.72
CA VAL A 29 -2.15 -6.81 1.28
C VAL A 29 -0.94 -6.70 2.19
N ILE A 30 0.24 -6.98 1.64
CA ILE A 30 1.48 -7.06 2.41
C ILE A 30 2.35 -5.84 2.11
N PRO A 31 2.84 -5.13 3.13
CA PRO A 31 3.78 -4.04 2.89
C PRO A 31 5.12 -4.60 2.43
N ASP A 32 5.70 -3.98 1.41
CA ASP A 32 6.95 -4.44 0.81
C ASP A 32 7.88 -3.25 0.59
N PRO A 33 8.40 -2.65 1.67
CA PRO A 33 9.24 -1.46 1.53
C PRO A 33 10.52 -1.70 0.74
N ASP A 34 11.03 -2.91 0.75
CA ASP A 34 12.26 -3.26 0.03
C ASP A 34 12.01 -3.75 -1.38
N ARG A 35 10.76 -3.87 -1.78
CA ARG A 35 10.35 -4.30 -3.12
C ARG A 35 10.96 -5.64 -3.51
N LYS A 36 10.90 -6.59 -2.59
CA LYS A 36 11.47 -7.92 -2.80
C LYS A 36 10.46 -8.99 -3.12
N LEU A 37 9.18 -8.74 -2.80
CA LEU A 37 8.15 -9.75 -2.97
C LEU A 37 7.64 -9.77 -4.41
N PRO A 38 7.42 -10.95 -4.97
CA PRO A 38 6.84 -11.06 -6.31
C PRO A 38 5.33 -10.87 -6.25
N GLY A 39 4.73 -10.64 -7.43
CA GLY A 39 3.30 -10.56 -7.54
C GLY A 39 2.82 -9.16 -7.91
N ARG A 40 1.52 -8.95 -7.82
CA ARG A 40 0.93 -7.66 -8.15
C ARG A 40 1.29 -6.64 -7.10
N GLY A 41 1.72 -5.48 -7.55
CA GLY A 41 2.12 -4.41 -6.65
C GLY A 41 1.26 -3.17 -6.81
N ALA A 42 1.26 -2.36 -5.77
CA ALA A 42 0.60 -1.07 -5.77
C ALA A 42 1.40 -0.14 -4.88
N TRP A 43 1.05 1.15 -4.92
CA TRP A 43 1.77 2.16 -4.17
C TRP A 43 0.79 2.98 -3.34
N LEU A 44 1.20 3.37 -2.14
CA LEU A 44 0.31 4.05 -1.21
C LEU A 44 1.11 4.96 -0.29
N HIS A 45 0.60 6.17 -0.06
CA HIS A 45 1.12 6.99 1.02
C HIS A 45 0.72 6.35 2.34
N SER A 46 1.63 6.31 3.31
CA SER A 46 1.30 5.76 4.62
C SER A 46 0.09 6.46 5.23
N LYS A 47 0.01 7.77 5.06
CA LYS A 47 -1.09 8.56 5.60
C LYS A 47 -2.42 8.34 4.89
N CYS A 48 -2.41 7.69 3.73
CA CYS A 48 -3.61 7.46 2.95
C CYS A 48 -4.27 6.10 3.22
N PHE A 49 -3.78 5.36 4.19
CA PHE A 49 -4.30 4.03 4.46
C PHE A 49 -5.81 4.03 4.73
N GLU A 50 -6.27 4.92 5.61
CA GLU A 50 -7.69 4.97 5.94
C GLU A 50 -8.54 5.35 4.73
N LEU A 51 -8.05 6.29 3.94
CA LEU A 51 -8.75 6.69 2.73
C LEU A 51 -8.87 5.51 1.76
N ALA A 52 -7.79 4.75 1.62
CA ALA A 52 -7.78 3.60 0.73
C ALA A 52 -8.79 2.54 1.21
N ALA A 53 -8.86 2.33 2.52
CA ALA A 53 -9.80 1.36 3.08
C ALA A 53 -11.24 1.79 2.84
N GLN A 54 -11.54 3.07 3.07
CA GLN A 54 -12.89 3.60 2.89
C GLN A 54 -13.36 3.52 1.45
N ARG A 55 -12.45 3.76 0.51
CA ARG A 55 -12.79 3.79 -0.90
C ARG A 55 -12.57 2.46 -1.61
N ARG A 56 -12.19 1.44 -0.85
CA ARG A 56 -11.88 0.13 -1.40
C ARG A 56 -10.83 0.21 -2.52
N SER A 57 -9.87 1.11 -2.33
CA SER A 57 -8.81 1.30 -3.31
C SER A 57 -7.97 0.04 -3.52
N PHE A 58 -7.81 -0.76 -2.47
CA PHE A 58 -7.05 -2.02 -2.57
C PHE A 58 -7.73 -2.97 -3.54
N ASN A 59 -9.06 -3.08 -3.46
CA ASN A 59 -9.80 -3.95 -4.36
C ASN A 59 -9.64 -3.50 -5.80
N ARG A 60 -9.71 -2.21 -6.03
CA ARG A 60 -9.57 -1.64 -7.37
C ARG A 60 -8.16 -1.86 -7.90
N ALA A 61 -7.15 -1.59 -7.07
CA ALA A 61 -5.76 -1.68 -7.51
C ALA A 61 -5.38 -3.12 -7.85
N PHE A 62 -5.86 -4.07 -7.05
CA PHE A 62 -5.53 -5.49 -7.28
C PHE A 62 -6.59 -6.23 -8.06
N LYS A 63 -7.60 -5.52 -8.55
CA LYS A 63 -8.68 -6.07 -9.38
C LYS A 63 -9.35 -7.26 -8.72
N SER A 64 -9.61 -7.15 -7.42
CA SER A 64 -10.25 -8.19 -6.64
C SER A 64 -11.67 -7.78 -6.27
N GLY A 65 -12.62 -8.69 -6.45
CA GLY A 65 -14.01 -8.44 -6.06
C GLY A 65 -14.32 -8.89 -4.64
N GLY A 66 -13.40 -9.60 -4.01
CA GLY A 66 -13.61 -10.10 -2.66
C GLY A 66 -12.97 -9.24 -1.60
N ASP A 67 -13.12 -9.64 -0.36
CA ASP A 67 -12.51 -8.92 0.75
C ASP A 67 -11.01 -9.19 0.78
N LEU A 68 -10.23 -8.14 0.96
CA LEU A 68 -8.79 -8.25 1.10
C LEU A 68 -8.41 -7.98 2.54
N LEU A 69 -7.44 -8.75 3.04
CA LEU A 69 -6.96 -8.60 4.41
C LEU A 69 -5.86 -7.56 4.44
N THR A 70 -6.02 -6.54 5.27
CA THR A 70 -5.04 -5.46 5.38
C THR A 70 -4.41 -5.38 6.77
N GLN A 71 -4.58 -6.41 7.57
CA GLN A 71 -4.07 -6.41 8.94
C GLN A 71 -2.55 -6.26 8.97
N ASP A 72 -1.85 -6.98 8.10
CA ASP A 72 -0.39 -6.88 8.08
C ASP A 72 0.07 -5.47 7.73
N LEU A 73 -0.62 -4.83 6.81
CA LEU A 73 -0.30 -3.46 6.43
C LEU A 73 -0.58 -2.50 7.58
N GLU A 74 -1.73 -2.67 8.24
CA GLU A 74 -2.09 -1.81 9.35
C GLU A 74 -1.07 -1.92 10.48
N ASP A 75 -0.67 -3.14 10.81
CA ASP A 75 0.33 -3.37 11.85
C ASP A 75 1.66 -2.73 11.49
N PHE A 76 2.06 -2.85 10.24
CA PHE A 76 3.30 -2.24 9.77
C PHE A 76 3.27 -0.73 9.95
N LEU A 77 2.16 -0.11 9.56
CA LEU A 77 2.03 1.34 9.66
C LEU A 77 2.00 1.82 11.09
N LYS A 78 1.34 1.07 11.97
CA LYS A 78 1.31 1.43 13.38
C LYS A 78 2.68 1.34 14.01
N SER A 79 3.46 0.33 13.64
CA SER A 79 4.83 0.20 14.15
C SER A 79 5.69 1.34 13.67
N SER A 80 5.54 1.76 12.42
CA SER A 80 6.30 2.89 11.89
C SER A 80 6.01 4.16 12.64
N PHE A 81 4.73 4.41 12.96
CA PHE A 81 4.37 5.60 13.71
C PHE A 81 4.96 5.61 15.10
N LYS A 82 4.99 4.45 15.76
CA LYS A 82 5.57 4.36 17.08
C LYS A 82 7.05 4.70 17.08
N GLU A 83 7.74 4.29 16.03
CA GLU A 83 9.18 4.52 15.95
C GLU A 83 9.52 5.99 15.74
N GLN A 84 8.57 6.77 15.27
CA GLN A 84 8.82 8.17 14.97
C GLN A 84 8.74 9.07 16.20
N LYS A 85 8.38 8.52 17.32
CA LYS A 85 8.40 9.30 18.55
C LYS A 85 9.81 9.34 19.12
#